data_ced64a752816c7edc48f285dc5f097ae
#
_entry.id   ced64a752816c7edc48f285dc5f097ae
#
_cell.length_a   1.000
_cell.length_b   1.000
_cell.length_c   1.000
_cell.angle_alpha   90.00
_cell.angle_beta   90.00
_cell.angle_gamma   90.00
#
_symmetry.space_group_name_H-M   'P 1'
#
loop_
_entity.id
_entity.type
_entity.pdbx_description
1 polymer ?
#
loop_
_entity_poly.entity_id
_entity_poly.type
_entity_poly.pdbx_seq_one_letter_code
_entity_poly.pdbx_strand_id
1 'polypeptide(L)'
;MRITITHTAMLTVLTFALASCVRADSKTGARGESTTGAPAQSAAAAKAADAPKETWRSLLETKTAKGWRGWASPDLPKGWKVTEGVISKDGEVDDLVTREEFANFELKFEWKLGKGGNSGLFYRGTREYDHIYWSAPEYQLLDDANAPDSRSRLTAAAADYGLYPAPADVVLPFDQWNKTRIVVDGAHVEHWLNGKKVVEYELWSPDWTAKVKASKFVKYPNYGLAKKGYIGIQGDHPGTLALRYMQIHELP
;
A
#
# COMPACT_ATOMS: atom_id res chain seq x y z
N MET A 1 -44.40 -21.75 26.14
CA MET A 1 -43.47 -22.11 27.19
C MET A 1 -42.25 -21.15 27.05
N ARG A 2 -42.23 -20.11 27.84
CA ARG A 2 -41.18 -19.06 27.81
C ARG A 2 -40.12 -19.41 28.86
N ILE A 3 -38.85 -19.51 28.45
CA ILE A 3 -37.72 -19.72 29.35
C ILE A 3 -36.97 -18.40 29.40
N THR A 4 -36.98 -17.75 30.55
CA THR A 4 -36.24 -16.53 30.88
C THR A 4 -34.91 -16.94 31.51
N ILE A 5 -33.80 -16.59 30.95
CA ILE A 5 -32.46 -16.79 31.55
C ILE A 5 -31.91 -15.42 31.96
N THR A 6 -31.81 -15.24 33.29
CA THR A 6 -31.19 -14.12 33.96
C THR A 6 -29.67 -14.33 34.03
N HIS A 7 -28.85 -13.40 33.50
CA HIS A 7 -27.39 -13.38 33.71
C HIS A 7 -27.02 -12.35 34.75
N THR A 8 -26.44 -12.83 35.85
CA THR A 8 -25.87 -12.05 36.94
C THR A 8 -24.46 -11.62 36.53
N ALA A 9 -24.22 -10.31 36.54
CA ALA A 9 -22.90 -9.71 36.31
C ALA A 9 -22.07 -9.72 37.60
N MET A 10 -20.89 -10.25 37.57
CA MET A 10 -19.89 -10.25 38.65
C MET A 10 -18.83 -9.20 38.37
N LEU A 11 -18.82 -8.15 39.17
CA LEU A 11 -17.87 -7.03 39.07
C LEU A 11 -16.65 -7.33 39.94
N THR A 12 -15.46 -7.50 39.32
CA THR A 12 -14.20 -7.68 40.02
C THR A 12 -13.42 -6.36 40.01
N VAL A 13 -13.27 -5.77 41.17
CA VAL A 13 -12.47 -4.56 41.41
C VAL A 13 -11.02 -4.98 41.67
N LEU A 14 -10.07 -4.48 40.85
CA LEU A 14 -8.64 -4.65 41.09
C LEU A 14 -8.03 -3.34 41.54
N THR A 15 -7.56 -3.31 42.81
CA THR A 15 -6.89 -2.19 43.46
C THR A 15 -5.40 -2.18 43.12
N PHE A 16 -4.89 -1.04 42.59
CA PHE A 16 -3.44 -0.80 42.39
C PHE A 16 -2.85 -0.13 43.67
N ALA A 17 -1.80 -0.75 44.19
CA ALA A 17 -0.99 -0.19 45.27
C ALA A 17 0.15 0.66 44.71
N LEU A 18 0.29 1.89 45.18
CA LEU A 18 1.42 2.79 44.94
C LEU A 18 2.56 2.44 45.90
N ALA A 19 3.74 2.23 45.40
CA ALA A 19 4.97 2.16 46.16
C ALA A 19 5.85 3.39 45.86
N SER A 20 5.98 4.27 46.84
CA SER A 20 6.98 5.35 46.87
C SER A 20 8.33 4.80 47.28
N CYS A 21 9.41 5.20 46.60
CA CYS A 21 10.78 5.02 47.12
C CYS A 21 11.56 6.33 47.11
N VAL A 22 12.17 6.51 48.27
CA VAL A 22 12.85 7.63 48.88
C VAL A 22 14.21 7.94 48.21
N ARG A 23 14.55 9.27 48.22
CA ARG A 23 15.89 9.83 47.93
C ARG A 23 16.89 9.49 49.04
N ALA A 24 18.16 9.30 48.62
CA ALA A 24 19.33 9.48 49.50
C ALA A 24 20.41 10.28 48.74
N ASP A 25 20.74 11.44 49.25
CA ASP A 25 21.91 12.24 48.94
C ASP A 25 23.16 11.69 49.63
N SER A 26 24.30 11.72 48.95
CA SER A 26 25.60 11.88 49.65
C SER A 26 26.64 12.53 48.75
N LYS A 27 27.11 13.69 49.20
CA LYS A 27 28.29 14.42 48.73
C LYS A 27 29.58 13.74 49.22
N THR A 28 30.62 13.81 48.40
CA THR A 28 32.01 14.17 48.68
C THR A 28 32.83 13.98 47.43
N GLY A 29 33.55 14.78 47.05
CA GLY A 29 34.56 15.69 46.71
C GLY A 29 35.95 15.05 46.64
N ALA A 30 36.66 15.22 45.50
CA ALA A 30 38.11 15.43 45.45
C ALA A 30 38.56 15.77 44.01
N ARG A 31 39.44 16.71 43.99
CA ARG A 31 40.23 17.39 42.96
C ARG A 31 41.20 16.45 42.23
N GLY A 32 41.48 16.73 40.97
CA GLY A 32 42.69 16.18 40.31
C GLY A 32 42.68 16.31 38.78
N GLU A 33 43.34 17.34 38.33
CA GLU A 33 44.26 17.47 37.19
C GLU A 33 43.82 17.23 35.73
N SER A 34 44.01 18.30 35.00
CA SER A 34 44.11 18.58 33.59
C SER A 34 45.09 17.68 32.83
N THR A 35 44.65 17.08 31.72
CA THR A 35 45.52 16.87 30.55
C THR A 35 44.72 17.11 29.28
N THR A 36 45.25 18.03 28.53
CA THR A 36 44.86 18.44 27.18
C THR A 36 44.94 17.26 26.19
N GLY A 37 43.81 16.92 25.59
CA GLY A 37 43.74 16.06 24.41
C GLY A 37 42.84 16.70 23.35
N ALA A 38 43.43 17.05 22.21
CA ALA A 38 42.79 17.69 21.06
C ALA A 38 41.62 16.89 20.49
N PRO A 39 40.66 17.51 19.83
CA PRO A 39 39.37 16.89 19.46
C PRO A 39 39.54 15.99 18.23
N ALA A 40 39.11 14.75 18.35
CA ALA A 40 38.84 13.88 17.22
C ALA A 40 37.49 14.26 16.60
N GLN A 41 37.47 15.37 15.88
CA GLN A 41 36.41 15.70 14.92
C GLN A 41 37.00 15.47 13.54
N SER A 42 36.63 14.40 12.87
CA SER A 42 36.64 14.24 11.40
C SER A 42 36.60 12.76 10.99
N ALA A 43 35.47 12.08 11.17
CA ALA A 43 35.21 10.86 10.41
C ALA A 43 33.71 10.59 10.15
N ALA A 44 32.81 11.44 10.66
CA ALA A 44 31.37 11.24 10.47
C ALA A 44 30.74 12.10 9.34
N ALA A 45 31.50 13.02 8.75
CA ALA A 45 30.95 13.95 7.74
C ALA A 45 31.20 13.55 6.28
N ALA A 46 31.92 12.45 6.02
CA ALA A 46 32.32 12.09 4.65
C ALA A 46 31.43 11.02 3.97
N LYS A 47 30.32 10.59 4.57
CA LYS A 47 29.47 9.51 4.03
C LYS A 47 28.05 9.96 3.63
N ALA A 48 27.75 11.25 3.63
CA ALA A 48 26.44 11.79 3.27
C ALA A 48 26.39 12.43 1.86
N ALA A 49 27.46 12.34 1.07
CA ALA A 49 27.58 13.13 -0.18
C ALA A 49 27.32 12.34 -1.47
N ASP A 50 26.97 11.06 -1.43
CA ASP A 50 26.82 10.27 -2.67
C ASP A 50 25.67 9.24 -2.62
N ALA A 51 24.55 9.58 -1.99
CA ALA A 51 23.32 8.85 -2.22
C ALA A 51 22.79 9.26 -3.62
N PRO A 52 22.52 8.29 -4.53
CA PRO A 52 21.96 8.63 -5.83
C PRO A 52 20.67 9.43 -5.62
N LYS A 53 20.58 10.60 -6.30
CA LYS A 53 19.37 11.41 -6.27
C LYS A 53 18.21 10.54 -6.71
N GLU A 54 17.20 10.36 -5.84
CA GLU A 54 15.95 9.70 -6.21
C GLU A 54 15.38 10.37 -7.46
N THR A 55 15.33 9.62 -8.56
CA THR A 55 14.79 10.11 -9.83
C THR A 55 13.35 9.65 -9.97
N TRP A 56 12.42 10.56 -9.64
CA TRP A 56 10.99 10.33 -9.86
C TRP A 56 10.60 10.72 -11.28
N ARG A 57 9.85 9.87 -11.96
CA ARG A 57 9.24 10.19 -13.26
C ARG A 57 7.73 10.02 -13.21
N SER A 58 7.01 10.84 -13.96
CA SER A 58 5.56 10.73 -14.08
C SER A 58 5.17 9.58 -15.00
N LEU A 59 4.19 8.78 -14.58
CA LEU A 59 3.50 7.81 -15.42
C LEU A 59 2.26 8.40 -16.11
N LEU A 60 1.84 9.62 -15.75
CA LEU A 60 0.74 10.33 -16.37
C LEU A 60 1.25 11.63 -17.01
N GLU A 61 0.98 11.81 -18.28
CA GLU A 61 1.17 13.08 -18.98
C GLU A 61 -0.05 13.98 -18.77
N THR A 62 0.10 15.29 -18.98
CA THR A 62 -0.99 16.25 -18.78
C THR A 62 -2.18 16.07 -19.72
N LYS A 63 -1.95 15.59 -20.93
CA LYS A 63 -2.98 15.53 -21.98
C LYS A 63 -3.17 14.15 -22.61
N THR A 64 -2.30 13.21 -22.34
CA THR A 64 -2.31 11.90 -23.01
C THR A 64 -1.97 10.79 -22.02
N ALA A 65 -2.34 9.56 -22.38
CA ALA A 65 -1.97 8.35 -21.66
C ALA A 65 -0.98 7.51 -22.47
N LYS A 66 0.03 8.13 -23.13
CA LYS A 66 0.96 7.41 -24.01
C LYS A 66 1.70 6.26 -23.33
N GLY A 67 1.98 6.36 -22.03
CA GLY A 67 2.58 5.30 -21.22
C GLY A 67 1.64 4.13 -20.92
N TRP A 68 0.36 4.22 -21.30
CA TRP A 68 -0.68 3.26 -20.98
C TRP A 68 -1.34 2.67 -22.23
N ARG A 69 -1.95 1.50 -22.08
CA ARG A 69 -2.79 0.82 -23.06
C ARG A 69 -3.83 -0.03 -22.35
N GLY A 70 -4.80 -0.55 -23.10
CA GLY A 70 -5.71 -1.54 -22.56
C GLY A 70 -5.02 -2.88 -22.30
N TRP A 71 -5.59 -3.67 -21.40
CA TRP A 71 -5.13 -5.04 -21.20
C TRP A 71 -5.24 -5.84 -22.50
N ALA A 72 -6.41 -5.85 -23.13
CA ALA A 72 -6.67 -6.56 -24.38
C ALA A 72 -6.39 -5.73 -25.66
N SER A 73 -6.11 -4.42 -25.54
CA SER A 73 -5.96 -3.48 -26.66
C SER A 73 -4.60 -2.76 -26.63
N PRO A 74 -3.98 -2.48 -27.78
CA PRO A 74 -2.78 -1.64 -27.85
C PRO A 74 -3.06 -0.15 -27.56
N ASP A 75 -4.31 0.27 -27.64
CA ASP A 75 -4.75 1.65 -27.46
C ASP A 75 -5.38 1.87 -26.09
N LEU A 76 -5.60 3.16 -25.74
CA LEU A 76 -6.37 3.53 -24.58
C LEU A 76 -7.84 3.07 -24.76
N PRO A 77 -8.39 2.21 -23.90
CA PRO A 77 -9.75 1.72 -24.06
C PRO A 77 -10.79 2.85 -23.99
N LYS A 78 -11.86 2.67 -24.75
CA LYS A 78 -13.00 3.60 -24.70
C LYS A 78 -13.55 3.70 -23.26
N GLY A 79 -13.82 4.91 -22.82
CA GLY A 79 -14.31 5.21 -21.47
C GLY A 79 -13.25 5.78 -20.55
N TRP A 80 -11.97 5.50 -20.78
CA TRP A 80 -10.91 6.21 -20.10
C TRP A 80 -10.66 7.59 -20.72
N LYS A 81 -10.41 8.58 -19.86
CA LYS A 81 -10.16 9.98 -20.25
C LYS A 81 -8.91 10.48 -19.52
N VAL A 82 -8.11 11.32 -20.20
CA VAL A 82 -7.01 12.06 -19.58
C VAL A 82 -7.27 13.54 -19.76
N THR A 83 -7.35 14.26 -18.66
CA THR A 83 -7.58 15.70 -18.63
C THR A 83 -6.70 16.32 -17.55
N GLU A 84 -5.80 17.23 -17.94
CA GLU A 84 -4.94 17.98 -17.03
C GLU A 84 -4.15 17.09 -16.03
N GLY A 85 -3.63 15.95 -16.51
CA GLY A 85 -2.86 15.01 -15.67
C GLY A 85 -3.70 14.13 -14.75
N VAL A 86 -5.02 14.13 -14.91
CA VAL A 86 -5.95 13.21 -14.26
C VAL A 86 -6.40 12.18 -15.27
N ILE A 87 -6.20 10.89 -14.95
CA ILE A 87 -6.81 9.78 -15.68
C ILE A 87 -8.08 9.34 -14.95
N SER A 88 -9.18 9.17 -15.67
CA SER A 88 -10.49 8.87 -15.06
C SER A 88 -11.34 7.98 -15.92
N LYS A 89 -12.27 7.27 -15.28
CA LYS A 89 -13.36 6.52 -15.92
C LYS A 89 -14.69 6.78 -15.21
N ASP A 90 -15.78 6.48 -15.91
CA ASP A 90 -17.13 6.42 -15.37
C ASP A 90 -17.81 5.19 -15.95
N GLY A 91 -18.28 4.29 -15.09
CA GLY A 91 -18.79 2.98 -15.45
C GLY A 91 -17.70 1.92 -15.67
N GLU A 92 -18.12 0.74 -16.16
CA GLU A 92 -17.25 -0.38 -16.47
C GLU A 92 -16.51 -0.14 -17.78
N VAL A 93 -15.19 -0.36 -17.76
CA VAL A 93 -14.30 -0.22 -18.92
C VAL A 93 -13.20 -1.30 -18.82
N ASP A 94 -12.46 -1.56 -19.91
CA ASP A 94 -11.31 -2.47 -19.88
C ASP A 94 -10.22 -1.94 -18.94
N ASP A 95 -9.48 -2.87 -18.34
CA ASP A 95 -8.31 -2.55 -17.50
C ASP A 95 -7.22 -1.83 -18.30
N LEU A 96 -6.56 -0.89 -17.62
CA LEU A 96 -5.35 -0.25 -18.13
C LEU A 96 -4.10 -0.93 -17.63
N VAL A 97 -3.06 -0.96 -18.47
CA VAL A 97 -1.72 -1.35 -18.05
C VAL A 97 -0.68 -0.41 -18.64
N THR A 98 0.44 -0.28 -17.93
CA THR A 98 1.61 0.41 -18.46
C THR A 98 2.11 -0.29 -19.72
N ARG A 99 2.77 0.45 -20.63
CA ARG A 99 3.48 -0.15 -21.76
C ARG A 99 4.80 -0.77 -21.36
N GLU A 100 5.40 -0.22 -20.31
CA GLU A 100 6.64 -0.69 -19.71
C GLU A 100 6.35 -1.67 -18.57
N GLU A 101 7.31 -2.53 -18.31
CA GLU A 101 7.31 -3.45 -17.16
C GLU A 101 8.29 -2.96 -16.11
N PHE A 102 7.94 -3.15 -14.83
CA PHE A 102 8.71 -2.73 -13.67
C PHE A 102 9.07 -3.93 -12.79
N ALA A 103 10.28 -3.93 -12.26
CA ALA A 103 10.76 -4.95 -11.31
C ALA A 103 10.67 -4.44 -9.86
N ASN A 104 11.62 -3.60 -9.48
CA ASN A 104 11.67 -2.96 -8.16
C ASN A 104 11.33 -1.49 -8.32
N PHE A 105 10.46 -0.98 -7.49
CA PHE A 105 10.03 0.41 -7.60
C PHE A 105 9.33 0.92 -6.35
N GLU A 106 9.30 2.23 -6.24
CA GLU A 106 8.38 2.97 -5.39
C GLU A 106 7.39 3.72 -6.30
N LEU A 107 6.09 3.55 -6.05
CA LEU A 107 5.00 4.20 -6.81
C LEU A 107 4.19 5.08 -5.87
N LYS A 108 3.98 6.34 -6.26
CA LYS A 108 3.11 7.29 -5.55
C LYS A 108 2.01 7.76 -6.46
N PHE A 109 0.80 7.84 -5.96
CA PHE A 109 -0.33 8.42 -6.68
C PHE A 109 -1.43 8.87 -5.72
N GLU A 110 -2.32 9.70 -6.24
CA GLU A 110 -3.57 10.04 -5.56
C GLU A 110 -4.75 9.49 -6.34
N TRP A 111 -5.78 9.03 -5.61
CA TRP A 111 -6.97 8.47 -6.19
C TRP A 111 -8.23 8.87 -5.43
N LYS A 112 -9.35 8.88 -6.11
CA LYS A 112 -10.68 9.01 -5.53
C LYS A 112 -11.68 8.17 -6.30
N LEU A 113 -12.70 7.70 -5.58
CA LEU A 113 -13.81 6.91 -6.09
C LEU A 113 -15.13 7.63 -5.84
N GLY A 114 -16.13 7.36 -6.66
CA GLY A 114 -17.51 7.68 -6.33
C GLY A 114 -18.05 6.79 -5.21
N LYS A 115 -19.27 7.06 -4.74
CA LYS A 115 -19.92 6.29 -3.68
C LYS A 115 -20.05 4.81 -4.04
N GLY A 116 -19.61 3.94 -3.15
CA GLY A 116 -19.59 2.49 -3.35
C GLY A 116 -18.59 2.02 -4.40
N GLY A 117 -17.65 2.90 -4.81
CA GLY A 117 -16.67 2.60 -5.84
C GLY A 117 -15.69 1.50 -5.43
N ASN A 118 -15.29 0.71 -6.42
CA ASN A 118 -14.35 -0.38 -6.33
C ASN A 118 -13.40 -0.33 -7.54
N SER A 119 -12.13 -0.53 -7.31
CA SER A 119 -11.07 -0.64 -8.30
C SER A 119 -9.82 -1.23 -7.64
N GLY A 120 -8.76 -1.46 -8.41
CA GLY A 120 -7.49 -1.98 -7.91
C GLY A 120 -6.31 -1.40 -8.67
N LEU A 121 -5.14 -1.42 -8.04
CA LEU A 121 -3.87 -1.20 -8.71
C LEU A 121 -3.03 -2.46 -8.60
N PHE A 122 -2.70 -3.03 -9.75
CA PHE A 122 -1.92 -4.25 -9.90
C PHE A 122 -0.45 -3.95 -10.14
N TYR A 123 0.44 -4.82 -9.69
CA TYR A 123 1.87 -4.71 -9.94
C TYR A 123 2.49 -6.06 -10.29
N ARG A 124 3.53 -6.02 -11.14
CA ARG A 124 4.20 -7.19 -11.73
C ARG A 124 3.24 -8.14 -12.45
N GLY A 125 2.18 -7.60 -13.07
CA GLY A 125 1.24 -8.39 -13.87
C GLY A 125 1.88 -8.95 -15.14
N THR A 126 1.52 -10.19 -15.52
CA THR A 126 1.98 -10.87 -16.73
C THR A 126 0.82 -11.14 -17.67
N ARG A 127 1.11 -11.36 -18.95
CA ARG A 127 0.10 -11.55 -20.00
C ARG A 127 -0.27 -13.02 -20.26
N GLU A 128 -0.04 -13.88 -19.31
CA GLU A 128 -0.34 -15.32 -19.47
C GLU A 128 -1.82 -15.68 -19.25
N TYR A 129 -2.61 -14.74 -18.70
CA TYR A 129 -4.05 -14.90 -18.44
C TYR A 129 -4.87 -13.82 -19.12
N ASP A 130 -6.17 -14.03 -19.24
CA ASP A 130 -7.13 -13.09 -19.85
C ASP A 130 -7.30 -11.80 -19.04
N HIS A 131 -6.99 -11.83 -17.74
CA HIS A 131 -7.06 -10.68 -16.84
C HIS A 131 -5.79 -10.55 -16.02
N ILE A 132 -5.37 -9.31 -15.77
CA ILE A 132 -4.16 -8.99 -15.01
C ILE A 132 -4.23 -9.51 -13.56
N TYR A 133 -5.40 -9.45 -12.93
CA TYR A 133 -5.61 -9.88 -11.55
C TYR A 133 -5.51 -11.40 -11.33
N TRP A 134 -5.31 -12.19 -12.37
CA TRP A 134 -5.01 -13.62 -12.26
C TRP A 134 -3.50 -13.90 -12.18
N SER A 135 -2.67 -12.90 -12.43
CA SER A 135 -1.21 -13.02 -12.33
C SER A 135 -0.58 -12.07 -11.31
N ALA A 136 -1.25 -10.99 -10.94
CA ALA A 136 -0.68 -9.86 -10.20
C ALA A 136 -1.28 -9.69 -8.80
N PRO A 137 -0.47 -9.40 -7.78
CA PRO A 137 -0.96 -8.85 -6.51
C PRO A 137 -1.66 -7.51 -6.73
N GLU A 138 -2.63 -7.20 -5.89
CA GLU A 138 -3.52 -6.06 -6.02
C GLU A 138 -3.52 -5.18 -4.77
N TYR A 139 -3.20 -3.91 -4.94
CA TYR A 139 -3.50 -2.86 -3.98
C TYR A 139 -4.94 -2.41 -4.17
N GLN A 140 -5.82 -2.73 -3.22
CA GLN A 140 -7.25 -2.44 -3.33
C GLN A 140 -7.57 -0.94 -3.23
N LEU A 141 -8.38 -0.44 -4.16
CA LEU A 141 -8.97 0.90 -4.13
C LEU A 141 -10.47 0.75 -3.85
N LEU A 142 -10.94 1.15 -2.66
CA LEU A 142 -12.31 0.88 -2.23
C LEU A 142 -12.90 2.04 -1.43
N ASP A 143 -14.18 2.32 -1.63
CA ASP A 143 -14.99 3.10 -0.68
C ASP A 143 -15.44 2.18 0.46
N ASP A 144 -14.63 2.07 1.52
CA ASP A 144 -14.88 1.16 2.65
C ASP A 144 -16.23 1.39 3.34
N ALA A 145 -16.78 2.59 3.25
CA ALA A 145 -18.03 2.93 3.92
C ALA A 145 -19.27 2.39 3.18
N ASN A 146 -19.19 2.23 1.85
CA ASN A 146 -20.37 1.93 1.04
C ASN A 146 -20.23 0.69 0.14
N ALA A 147 -19.00 0.23 -0.15
CA ALA A 147 -18.79 -0.92 -1.03
C ALA A 147 -18.95 -2.26 -0.26
N PRO A 148 -19.59 -3.28 -0.88
CA PRO A 148 -19.80 -4.59 -0.24
C PRO A 148 -18.50 -5.31 0.18
N ASP A 149 -17.41 -5.12 -0.56
CA ASP A 149 -16.12 -5.78 -0.32
C ASP A 149 -15.46 -5.34 0.99
N SER A 150 -15.83 -4.18 1.55
CA SER A 150 -15.32 -3.69 2.84
C SER A 150 -15.74 -4.52 4.04
N ARG A 151 -16.69 -5.48 3.88
CA ARG A 151 -17.10 -6.42 4.93
C ARG A 151 -15.97 -7.30 5.43
N SER A 152 -14.94 -7.47 4.63
CA SER A 152 -13.70 -8.16 5.01
C SER A 152 -12.52 -7.20 4.94
N ARG A 153 -11.66 -7.18 5.96
CA ARG A 153 -10.42 -6.39 5.90
C ARG A 153 -9.41 -6.90 4.87
N LEU A 154 -9.57 -8.16 4.42
CA LEU A 154 -8.77 -8.74 3.33
C LEU A 154 -9.10 -8.16 1.95
N THR A 155 -10.25 -7.49 1.82
CA THR A 155 -10.73 -6.92 0.55
C THR A 155 -11.04 -5.43 0.66
N ALA A 156 -10.66 -4.79 1.78
CA ALA A 156 -10.85 -3.38 2.05
C ALA A 156 -9.74 -2.52 1.42
N ALA A 157 -9.93 -1.20 1.43
CA ALA A 157 -8.97 -0.25 0.85
C ALA A 157 -7.54 -0.49 1.35
N ALA A 158 -6.58 -0.49 0.42
CA ALA A 158 -5.16 -0.72 0.61
C ALA A 158 -4.75 -2.13 1.08
N ALA A 159 -5.67 -3.09 1.22
CA ALA A 159 -5.31 -4.50 1.40
C ALA A 159 -4.47 -5.00 0.20
N ASP A 160 -3.60 -6.01 0.42
CA ASP A 160 -3.22 -6.92 -0.65
C ASP A 160 -4.40 -7.88 -0.82
N TYR A 161 -5.20 -7.62 -1.84
CA TYR A 161 -6.56 -8.16 -1.99
C TYR A 161 -6.63 -9.66 -1.79
N GLY A 162 -7.41 -10.06 -0.79
CA GLY A 162 -7.64 -11.47 -0.47
C GLY A 162 -6.48 -12.17 0.25
N LEU A 163 -5.35 -11.51 0.52
CA LEU A 163 -4.16 -12.12 1.14
C LEU A 163 -3.75 -11.44 2.44
N TYR A 164 -3.56 -10.11 2.45
CA TYR A 164 -3.15 -9.36 3.64
C TYR A 164 -4.14 -8.24 3.96
N PRO A 165 -4.71 -8.21 5.17
CA PRO A 165 -5.72 -7.23 5.53
C PRO A 165 -5.11 -5.85 5.78
N ALA A 166 -5.82 -4.80 5.38
CA ALA A 166 -5.53 -3.44 5.79
C ALA A 166 -6.35 -3.03 7.04
N PRO A 167 -5.84 -2.12 7.90
CA PRO A 167 -6.58 -1.61 9.05
C PRO A 167 -7.80 -0.78 8.62
N ALA A 168 -8.76 -0.62 9.54
CA ALA A 168 -9.89 0.28 9.35
C ALA A 168 -9.46 1.76 9.51
N ASP A 169 -10.34 2.67 9.10
CA ASP A 169 -10.26 4.12 9.39
C ASP A 169 -9.03 4.85 8.85
N VAL A 170 -8.46 4.37 7.74
CA VAL A 170 -7.34 5.03 7.07
C VAL A 170 -7.75 5.67 5.74
N VAL A 171 -8.71 5.06 5.03
CA VAL A 171 -9.25 5.59 3.77
C VAL A 171 -10.15 6.80 4.05
N LEU A 172 -10.03 7.84 3.21
CA LEU A 172 -10.94 8.98 3.20
C LEU A 172 -12.25 8.61 2.50
N PRO A 173 -13.37 9.27 2.83
CA PRO A 173 -14.65 9.04 2.18
C PRO A 173 -14.60 9.19 0.65
N PHE A 174 -15.63 8.65 -0.05
CA PHE A 174 -15.79 8.84 -1.49
C PHE A 174 -15.71 10.33 -1.88
N ASP A 175 -15.33 10.59 -3.14
CA ASP A 175 -15.04 11.92 -3.70
C ASP A 175 -13.90 12.71 -3.04
N GLN A 176 -13.16 12.11 -2.09
CA GLN A 176 -11.96 12.69 -1.51
C GLN A 176 -10.70 12.01 -2.07
N TRP A 177 -9.63 12.80 -2.24
CA TRP A 177 -8.36 12.32 -2.75
C TRP A 177 -7.57 11.58 -1.65
N ASN A 178 -7.42 10.28 -1.82
CA ASN A 178 -6.54 9.42 -1.03
C ASN A 178 -5.13 9.44 -1.62
N LYS A 179 -4.10 9.37 -0.77
CA LYS A 179 -2.68 9.30 -1.17
C LYS A 179 -2.15 7.90 -0.94
N THR A 180 -1.64 7.30 -1.99
CA THR A 180 -1.03 5.97 -1.95
C THR A 180 0.47 6.04 -2.22
N ARG A 181 1.21 5.18 -1.51
CA ARG A 181 2.58 4.81 -1.83
C ARG A 181 2.67 3.28 -1.77
N ILE A 182 3.26 2.68 -2.79
CA ILE A 182 3.55 1.25 -2.87
C ILE A 182 5.06 1.11 -3.04
N VAL A 183 5.69 0.26 -2.25
CA VAL A 183 7.10 -0.14 -2.40
C VAL A 183 7.13 -1.59 -2.80
N VAL A 184 7.88 -1.91 -3.84
CA VAL A 184 8.16 -3.28 -4.27
C VAL A 184 9.67 -3.38 -4.47
N ASP A 185 10.36 -4.03 -3.52
CA ASP A 185 11.81 -4.19 -3.53
C ASP A 185 12.19 -5.67 -3.34
N GLY A 186 12.57 -6.33 -4.42
CA GLY A 186 12.77 -7.77 -4.43
C GLY A 186 11.49 -8.51 -4.04
N ALA A 187 11.50 -9.18 -2.91
CA ALA A 187 10.34 -9.85 -2.31
C ALA A 187 9.54 -8.93 -1.39
N HIS A 188 10.16 -7.87 -0.88
CA HIS A 188 9.56 -6.98 0.10
C HIS A 188 8.51 -6.06 -0.54
N VAL A 189 7.32 -6.00 0.05
CA VAL A 189 6.22 -5.14 -0.40
C VAL A 189 5.64 -4.35 0.77
N GLU A 190 5.44 -3.06 0.55
CA GLU A 190 4.73 -2.17 1.47
C GLU A 190 3.57 -1.47 0.78
N HIS A 191 2.41 -1.44 1.43
CA HIS A 191 1.30 -0.59 1.07
C HIS A 191 1.14 0.54 2.09
N TRP A 192 1.07 1.76 1.60
CA TRP A 192 0.85 2.96 2.39
C TRP A 192 -0.42 3.67 1.93
N LEU A 193 -1.22 4.13 2.85
CA LEU A 193 -2.43 4.91 2.61
C LEU A 193 -2.46 6.12 3.53
N ASN A 194 -2.61 7.31 2.95
CA ASN A 194 -2.71 8.59 3.66
C ASN A 194 -1.59 8.80 4.71
N GLY A 195 -0.36 8.41 4.34
CA GLY A 195 0.84 8.57 5.17
C GLY A 195 1.07 7.48 6.21
N LYS A 196 0.21 6.45 6.28
CA LYS A 196 0.38 5.30 7.19
C LYS A 196 0.75 4.05 6.40
N LYS A 197 1.76 3.29 6.85
CA LYS A 197 2.02 1.92 6.36
C LYS A 197 0.90 1.03 6.89
N VAL A 198 0.15 0.41 5.99
CA VAL A 198 -1.06 -0.36 6.31
C VAL A 198 -0.91 -1.84 6.05
N VAL A 199 -0.05 -2.23 5.10
CA VAL A 199 0.28 -3.62 4.79
C VAL A 199 1.78 -3.72 4.54
N GLU A 200 2.39 -4.81 4.99
CA GLU A 200 3.78 -5.16 4.73
C GLU A 200 3.89 -6.68 4.65
N TYR A 201 4.58 -7.20 3.64
CA TYR A 201 4.74 -8.63 3.46
C TYR A 201 5.91 -8.96 2.53
N GLU A 202 6.28 -10.25 2.54
CA GLU A 202 7.32 -10.81 1.69
C GLU A 202 6.68 -11.75 0.67
N LEU A 203 6.73 -11.38 -0.62
CA LEU A 203 6.40 -12.26 -1.74
C LEU A 203 7.22 -13.55 -1.64
N TRP A 204 6.63 -14.65 -2.08
CA TRP A 204 7.28 -15.95 -2.18
C TRP A 204 7.72 -16.55 -0.84
N SER A 205 7.45 -15.89 0.29
CA SER A 205 7.66 -16.45 1.62
C SER A 205 6.74 -17.67 1.87
N PRO A 206 7.05 -18.51 2.86
CA PRO A 206 6.14 -19.59 3.27
C PRO A 206 4.75 -19.09 3.67
N ASP A 207 4.67 -17.94 4.36
CA ASP A 207 3.40 -17.30 4.76
C ASP A 207 2.59 -16.86 3.54
N TRP A 208 3.24 -16.11 2.61
CA TRP A 208 2.59 -15.67 1.37
C TRP A 208 2.07 -16.87 0.55
N THR A 209 2.92 -17.90 0.38
CA THR A 209 2.56 -19.11 -0.36
C THR A 209 1.36 -19.83 0.27
N ALA A 210 1.32 -19.92 1.61
CA ALA A 210 0.20 -20.52 2.32
C ALA A 210 -1.10 -19.72 2.13
N LYS A 211 -1.04 -18.37 2.15
CA LYS A 211 -2.18 -17.48 1.91
C LYS A 211 -2.71 -17.62 0.48
N VAL A 212 -1.84 -17.60 -0.53
CA VAL A 212 -2.24 -17.84 -1.93
C VAL A 212 -2.94 -19.20 -2.07
N LYS A 213 -2.37 -20.25 -1.48
CA LYS A 213 -2.96 -21.60 -1.50
C LYS A 213 -4.33 -21.65 -0.84
N ALA A 214 -4.56 -20.85 0.20
CA ALA A 214 -5.85 -20.78 0.92
C ALA A 214 -6.86 -19.83 0.26
N SER A 215 -6.48 -19.09 -0.76
CA SER A 215 -7.30 -18.08 -1.44
C SER A 215 -7.88 -18.55 -2.76
N LYS A 216 -8.69 -17.68 -3.41
CA LYS A 216 -9.18 -17.88 -4.78
C LYS A 216 -8.04 -18.00 -5.82
N PHE A 217 -6.86 -17.48 -5.51
CA PHE A 217 -5.71 -17.43 -6.41
C PHE A 217 -4.99 -18.77 -6.59
N VAL A 218 -5.30 -19.78 -5.76
CA VAL A 218 -4.78 -21.15 -5.92
C VAL A 218 -5.05 -21.74 -7.32
N LYS A 219 -6.05 -21.21 -8.03
CA LYS A 219 -6.40 -21.61 -9.41
C LYS A 219 -5.42 -21.10 -10.46
N TYR A 220 -4.53 -20.18 -10.10
CA TYR A 220 -3.59 -19.50 -11.00
C TYR A 220 -2.16 -19.80 -10.56
N PRO A 221 -1.52 -20.86 -11.12
CA PRO A 221 -0.23 -21.36 -10.61
C PRO A 221 0.89 -20.33 -10.56
N ASN A 222 0.84 -19.32 -11.43
CA ASN A 222 1.86 -18.27 -11.53
C ASN A 222 1.46 -16.95 -10.86
N TYR A 223 0.37 -16.94 -10.08
CA TYR A 223 -0.07 -15.73 -9.36
C TYR A 223 1.04 -15.17 -8.46
N GLY A 224 1.41 -13.91 -8.69
CA GLY A 224 2.40 -13.17 -7.93
C GLY A 224 3.84 -13.69 -8.03
N LEU A 225 4.15 -14.63 -8.95
CA LEU A 225 5.49 -15.20 -9.07
C LEU A 225 6.44 -14.35 -9.94
N ALA A 226 5.90 -13.44 -10.75
CA ALA A 226 6.70 -12.59 -11.62
C ALA A 226 7.57 -11.61 -10.81
N LYS A 227 8.85 -11.50 -11.20
CA LYS A 227 9.80 -10.55 -10.60
C LYS A 227 9.79 -9.20 -11.33
N LYS A 228 9.19 -9.15 -12.50
CA LYS A 228 9.01 -7.98 -13.35
C LYS A 228 7.70 -8.13 -14.13
N GLY A 229 6.96 -7.03 -14.32
CA GLY A 229 5.73 -7.04 -15.08
C GLY A 229 5.05 -5.67 -15.11
N TYR A 230 3.85 -5.64 -15.65
CA TYR A 230 3.07 -4.42 -15.84
C TYR A 230 2.49 -3.92 -14.52
N ILE A 231 2.33 -2.60 -14.43
CA ILE A 231 1.45 -1.94 -13.46
C ILE A 231 0.09 -1.79 -14.15
N GLY A 232 -1.00 -2.17 -13.46
CA GLY A 232 -2.35 -2.10 -13.99
C GLY A 232 -3.31 -1.30 -13.14
N ILE A 233 -4.35 -0.75 -13.75
CA ILE A 233 -5.47 -0.08 -13.08
C ILE A 233 -6.74 -0.83 -13.50
N GLN A 234 -7.48 -1.32 -12.51
CA GLN A 234 -8.71 -2.04 -12.75
C GLN A 234 -9.80 -1.11 -13.29
N GLY A 235 -10.44 -1.51 -14.37
CA GLY A 235 -11.51 -0.76 -15.03
C GLY A 235 -12.87 -1.41 -14.96
N ASP A 236 -12.95 -2.71 -14.74
CA ASP A 236 -14.12 -3.58 -14.92
C ASP A 236 -15.21 -3.49 -13.83
N HIS A 237 -15.08 -2.56 -12.88
CA HIS A 237 -16.11 -2.28 -11.89
C HIS A 237 -16.93 -1.03 -12.25
N PRO A 238 -18.23 -0.97 -11.88
CA PRO A 238 -19.06 0.20 -12.08
C PRO A 238 -18.61 1.40 -11.24
N GLY A 239 -19.08 2.60 -11.59
CA GLY A 239 -18.82 3.84 -10.87
C GLY A 239 -17.57 4.57 -11.34
N THR A 240 -17.35 5.71 -10.69
CA THR A 240 -16.29 6.65 -11.07
C THR A 240 -14.99 6.35 -10.35
N LEU A 241 -13.88 6.51 -11.08
CA LEU A 241 -12.51 6.48 -10.57
C LEU A 241 -11.74 7.63 -11.20
N ALA A 242 -10.90 8.28 -10.42
CA ALA A 242 -9.92 9.24 -10.91
C ALA A 242 -8.57 9.03 -10.19
N LEU A 243 -7.47 9.08 -10.94
CA LEU A 243 -6.10 9.04 -10.43
C LEU A 243 -5.32 10.24 -10.95
N ARG A 244 -4.37 10.75 -10.14
CA ARG A 244 -3.48 11.85 -10.49
C ARG A 244 -2.12 11.73 -9.78
N TYR A 245 -1.16 12.54 -10.18
CA TYR A 245 0.19 12.60 -9.58
C TYR A 245 0.87 11.23 -9.49
N MET A 246 0.63 10.37 -10.49
CA MET A 246 1.22 9.05 -10.53
C MET A 246 2.70 9.15 -10.91
N GLN A 247 3.57 8.91 -9.94
CA GLN A 247 5.02 9.01 -10.06
C GLN A 247 5.68 7.70 -9.65
N ILE A 248 6.69 7.29 -10.39
CA ILE A 248 7.47 6.09 -10.12
C ILE A 248 8.95 6.43 -9.95
N HIS A 249 9.60 5.77 -9.00
CA HIS A 249 11.03 5.70 -8.80
C HIS A 249 11.45 4.23 -8.88
N GLU A 250 12.28 3.89 -9.87
CA GLU A 250 12.80 2.53 -10.02
C GLU A 250 13.94 2.31 -9.03
N LEU A 251 13.86 1.24 -8.26
CA LEU A 251 14.86 0.81 -7.29
C LEU A 251 15.88 -0.12 -7.96
N PRO A 252 17.12 -0.19 -7.42
CA PRO A 252 18.19 -1.03 -7.97
C PRO A 252 17.86 -2.51 -8.07
#